data_f061ed717187aa6c90f47ced49b0e558
#
_entry.id   f061ed717187aa6c90f47ced49b0e558
#
_cell.length_a   1.000
_cell.length_b   1.000
_cell.length_c   1.000
_cell.angle_alpha   90.00
_cell.angle_beta   90.00
_cell.angle_gamma   90.00
#
_symmetry.space_group_name_H-M   'P 1'
#
loop_
_entity.id
_entity.type
_entity.pdbx_description
1 polymer ?
#
loop_
_entity_poly.entity_id
_entity_poly.type
_entity_poly.pdbx_seq_one_letter_code
_entity_poly.pdbx_strand_id
1 'polypeptide(L)'
;MKKKLVLVLVAVFVMSLTLAACNQKAPAEPAPAPEPAKPAPAETPAAPADEVVKKTIGLYADAADSYYQLLHDAMVGCANLDPEVDFKVDFKVGQSSADEQLRAVEDFITTGYDAMAVIQNNPNTTSECISKAVASGIPYFGMTHDFSSVPNAHDAAASICYDFVQGGIFAGEDALARGVKKLIMIEGVLGQGSAGAQSLGFLKAYENAGKSLGGVTAEELAKLKSEAKLDGTQELEVVFWGSGNWFAEAAQKTMQDAITSLGKDGFDGAYVQNNPMMEGAIAALGDAGLSSSDYWLGSMNGREISWKWVQEGKTTMDVNQAGALEGCMLYQMLKAYFAGESYRQYLHPYMTPYNVDNIGDLVSGLIPCTEVNAFLDGFSKGSFVTDINDPKFKDIAGFK
;
A
#
# COMPACT_ATOMS: atom_id res chain seq x y z
N MET A 1 49.43 -32.48 25.16
CA MET A 1 49.26 -33.81 25.79
C MET A 1 47.95 -34.44 25.32
N LYS A 2 48.14 -35.56 24.62
CA LYS A 2 47.26 -36.77 24.48
C LYS A 2 45.74 -36.57 24.27
N LYS A 3 45.23 -36.73 23.01
CA LYS A 3 44.70 -37.96 22.39
C LYS A 3 43.55 -38.63 23.16
N LYS A 4 42.38 -38.78 22.50
CA LYS A 4 41.91 -40.13 22.08
C LYS A 4 40.71 -40.00 21.09
N LEU A 5 40.97 -40.62 19.97
CA LEU A 5 40.06 -41.06 18.88
C LEU A 5 39.34 -42.33 19.33
N VAL A 6 38.07 -42.48 19.07
CA VAL A 6 37.35 -43.77 19.13
C VAL A 6 36.64 -43.99 17.81
N LEU A 7 37.14 -45.03 17.11
CA LEU A 7 36.61 -45.59 15.87
C LEU A 7 35.77 -46.84 16.27
N VAL A 8 34.54 -46.98 15.76
CA VAL A 8 33.81 -48.25 15.84
C VAL A 8 33.39 -48.68 14.44
N LEU A 9 33.96 -49.84 14.06
CA LEU A 9 33.61 -50.59 12.86
C LEU A 9 32.27 -51.32 13.05
N VAL A 10 31.48 -51.43 11.98
CA VAL A 10 30.36 -52.36 11.88
C VAL A 10 30.59 -53.30 10.68
N ALA A 11 30.46 -54.54 10.97
CA ALA A 11 30.76 -55.68 10.10
C ALA A 11 29.66 -55.90 9.04
N VAL A 12 30.13 -56.31 7.88
CA VAL A 12 29.38 -56.79 6.73
C VAL A 12 29.00 -58.27 7.01
N PHE A 13 27.74 -58.64 6.74
CA PHE A 13 27.34 -60.05 6.61
C PHE A 13 26.76 -60.28 5.22
N VAL A 14 27.52 -60.95 4.41
CA VAL A 14 27.13 -61.47 3.09
C VAL A 14 26.62 -62.88 3.30
N MET A 15 25.45 -63.24 2.81
CA MET A 15 25.06 -64.59 2.57
C MET A 15 24.25 -64.73 1.29
N SER A 16 24.86 -65.37 0.31
CA SER A 16 24.28 -65.73 -0.98
C SER A 16 23.43 -67.01 -0.80
N LEU A 17 22.31 -67.12 -1.49
CA LEU A 17 21.85 -68.43 -2.07
C LEU A 17 20.69 -68.25 -3.07
N THR A 18 21.00 -68.57 -4.30
CA THR A 18 20.29 -69.32 -5.38
C THR A 18 18.87 -69.02 -5.81
N LEU A 19 18.82 -68.84 -7.13
CA LEU A 19 17.73 -68.89 -8.10
C LEU A 19 16.58 -69.84 -7.84
N ALA A 20 15.37 -69.36 -7.97
CA ALA A 20 14.27 -70.04 -8.63
C ALA A 20 13.39 -69.03 -9.34
N ALA A 21 13.28 -69.17 -10.64
CA ALA A 21 12.41 -68.35 -11.50
C ALA A 21 10.96 -68.78 -11.27
N CYS A 22 10.12 -67.77 -10.92
CA CYS A 22 8.69 -67.85 -11.15
C CYS A 22 8.20 -66.43 -11.55
N ASN A 23 7.66 -66.39 -12.74
CA ASN A 23 7.08 -65.26 -13.40
C ASN A 23 5.80 -64.81 -12.67
N GLN A 24 5.85 -63.83 -11.79
CA GLN A 24 4.67 -63.19 -11.25
C GLN A 24 4.78 -61.69 -11.50
N LYS A 25 3.74 -61.18 -12.19
CA LYS A 25 3.51 -59.77 -12.41
C LYS A 25 3.64 -58.99 -11.10
N ALA A 26 4.49 -57.98 -11.08
CA ALA A 26 4.57 -57.05 -9.98
C ALA A 26 3.20 -56.35 -9.71
N PRO A 27 2.81 -56.21 -8.44
CA PRO A 27 1.65 -55.38 -8.11
C PRO A 27 1.96 -53.91 -8.50
N ALA A 28 1.00 -53.29 -9.13
CA ALA A 28 1.05 -51.86 -9.41
C ALA A 28 1.25 -51.10 -8.08
N GLU A 29 2.18 -50.17 -8.09
CA GLU A 29 2.39 -49.16 -7.06
C GLU A 29 1.04 -48.43 -6.77
N PRO A 30 0.61 -48.29 -5.50
CA PRO A 30 -0.61 -47.56 -5.22
C PRO A 30 -0.45 -46.13 -5.69
N ALA A 31 -1.39 -45.67 -6.49
CA ALA A 31 -1.49 -44.24 -6.92
C ALA A 31 -1.42 -43.35 -5.67
N PRO A 32 -0.71 -42.21 -5.74
CA PRO A 32 -0.70 -41.26 -4.65
C PRO A 32 -2.14 -40.90 -4.29
N ALA A 33 -2.41 -40.82 -2.99
CA ALA A 33 -3.70 -40.38 -2.48
C ALA A 33 -4.02 -39.00 -3.09
N PRO A 34 -5.29 -38.74 -3.51
CA PRO A 34 -5.65 -37.44 -3.99
C PRO A 34 -5.37 -36.41 -2.90
N GLU A 35 -4.67 -35.35 -3.24
CA GLU A 35 -4.55 -34.17 -2.39
C GLU A 35 -5.95 -33.77 -1.92
N PRO A 36 -6.10 -33.37 -0.63
CA PRO A 36 -7.39 -32.87 -0.17
C PRO A 36 -7.79 -31.70 -1.06
N ALA A 37 -8.92 -31.83 -1.71
CA ALA A 37 -9.50 -30.77 -2.54
C ALA A 37 -9.57 -29.51 -1.68
N LYS A 38 -8.94 -28.43 -2.18
CA LYS A 38 -9.10 -27.08 -1.63
C LYS A 38 -10.60 -26.84 -1.45
N PRO A 39 -11.09 -26.39 -0.28
CA PRO A 39 -12.51 -26.07 -0.14
C PRO A 39 -12.86 -25.08 -1.25
N ALA A 40 -13.80 -25.44 -2.10
CA ALA A 40 -14.41 -24.48 -3.01
C ALA A 40 -14.96 -23.33 -2.16
N PRO A 41 -14.86 -22.06 -2.59
CA PRO A 41 -15.59 -20.97 -1.97
C PRO A 41 -17.04 -21.42 -1.82
N ALA A 42 -17.62 -21.26 -0.62
CA ALA A 42 -19.02 -21.61 -0.41
C ALA A 42 -19.83 -20.85 -1.48
N GLU A 43 -20.53 -21.60 -2.35
CA GLU A 43 -21.45 -21.01 -3.31
C GLU A 43 -22.53 -20.29 -2.50
N THR A 44 -22.42 -18.98 -2.40
CA THR A 44 -23.48 -18.13 -1.89
C THR A 44 -24.62 -18.20 -2.92
N PRO A 45 -25.86 -18.55 -2.55
CA PRO A 45 -26.96 -18.58 -3.50
C PRO A 45 -27.09 -17.21 -4.16
N ALA A 46 -27.14 -17.16 -5.49
CA ALA A 46 -27.39 -15.94 -6.23
C ALA A 46 -28.73 -15.33 -5.74
N ALA A 47 -28.69 -14.10 -5.27
CA ALA A 47 -29.92 -13.37 -4.90
C ALA A 47 -30.80 -13.16 -6.13
N PRO A 48 -32.15 -13.18 -6.00
CA PRO A 48 -33.05 -12.80 -7.07
C PRO A 48 -32.74 -11.38 -7.54
N ALA A 49 -32.83 -11.11 -8.86
CA ALA A 49 -32.38 -9.89 -9.52
C ALA A 49 -33.10 -8.57 -9.11
N ASP A 50 -34.07 -8.62 -8.18
CA ASP A 50 -34.89 -7.48 -7.72
C ASP A 50 -34.83 -7.26 -6.19
N GLU A 51 -33.98 -7.95 -5.44
CA GLU A 51 -33.89 -7.80 -3.98
C GLU A 51 -32.71 -6.93 -3.58
N VAL A 52 -32.98 -5.81 -2.88
CA VAL A 52 -31.97 -4.90 -2.35
C VAL A 52 -31.01 -5.67 -1.42
N VAL A 53 -29.72 -5.64 -1.71
CA VAL A 53 -28.68 -6.32 -0.93
C VAL A 53 -28.44 -5.54 0.36
N LYS A 54 -29.03 -6.01 1.48
CA LYS A 54 -28.88 -5.38 2.80
C LYS A 54 -27.76 -6.05 3.58
N LYS A 55 -26.70 -5.29 3.91
CA LYS A 55 -25.52 -5.81 4.58
C LYS A 55 -24.98 -4.84 5.63
N THR A 56 -24.43 -5.40 6.69
CA THR A 56 -23.72 -4.65 7.73
C THR A 56 -22.22 -4.86 7.57
N ILE A 57 -21.50 -3.77 7.36
CA ILE A 57 -20.07 -3.77 7.06
C ILE A 57 -19.32 -3.12 8.23
N GLY A 58 -18.34 -3.83 8.80
CA GLY A 58 -17.38 -3.23 9.73
C GLY A 58 -16.22 -2.62 8.94
N LEU A 59 -15.97 -1.33 9.13
CA LEU A 59 -14.79 -0.66 8.57
C LEU A 59 -13.90 -0.18 9.72
N TYR A 60 -12.64 -0.60 9.71
CA TYR A 60 -11.65 -0.19 10.70
C TYR A 60 -10.53 0.61 10.04
N ALA A 61 -10.23 1.79 10.61
CA ALA A 61 -9.04 2.58 10.31
C ALA A 61 -8.07 2.54 11.49
N ASP A 62 -6.78 2.36 11.23
CA ASP A 62 -5.75 2.27 12.27
C ASP A 62 -5.47 3.59 12.98
N ALA A 63 -5.84 4.73 12.40
CA ALA A 63 -5.66 6.06 12.96
C ALA A 63 -6.77 7.04 12.54
N ALA A 64 -6.92 8.13 13.29
CA ALA A 64 -7.76 9.26 12.91
C ALA A 64 -7.07 10.10 11.83
N ASP A 65 -7.26 9.75 10.56
CA ASP A 65 -6.71 10.43 9.40
C ASP A 65 -7.83 10.85 8.45
N SER A 66 -7.70 12.06 7.89
CA SER A 66 -8.66 12.60 6.93
C SER A 66 -8.76 11.78 5.64
N TYR A 67 -7.68 11.09 5.26
CA TYR A 67 -7.68 10.16 4.13
C TYR A 67 -8.62 8.98 4.36
N TYR A 68 -8.58 8.38 5.56
CA TYR A 68 -9.43 7.25 5.92
C TYR A 68 -10.90 7.65 6.10
N GLN A 69 -11.13 8.87 6.61
CA GLN A 69 -12.49 9.42 6.66
C GLN A 69 -13.06 9.58 5.25
N LEU A 70 -12.28 10.10 4.31
CA LEU A 70 -12.70 10.26 2.93
C LEU A 70 -12.97 8.91 2.22
N LEU A 71 -12.14 7.89 2.50
CA LEU A 71 -12.36 6.53 2.02
C LEU A 71 -13.73 6.01 2.51
N HIS A 72 -14.02 6.13 3.80
CA HIS A 72 -15.30 5.76 4.39
C HIS A 72 -16.46 6.51 3.74
N ASP A 73 -16.37 7.84 3.68
CA ASP A 73 -17.46 8.70 3.18
C ASP A 73 -17.75 8.44 1.70
N ALA A 74 -16.73 8.16 0.89
CA ALA A 74 -16.89 7.79 -0.51
C ALA A 74 -17.50 6.40 -0.67
N MET A 75 -17.07 5.42 0.12
CA MET A 75 -17.68 4.08 0.12
C MET A 75 -19.18 4.16 0.43
N VAL A 76 -19.55 4.85 1.52
CA VAL A 76 -20.96 5.04 1.91
C VAL A 76 -21.72 5.84 0.86
N GLY A 77 -21.09 6.90 0.33
CA GLY A 77 -21.72 7.75 -0.70
C GLY A 77 -21.99 7.00 -1.99
N CYS A 78 -21.05 6.18 -2.48
CA CYS A 78 -21.24 5.34 -3.67
C CYS A 78 -22.34 4.30 -3.45
N ALA A 79 -22.38 3.66 -2.27
CA ALA A 79 -23.46 2.73 -1.92
C ALA A 79 -24.84 3.40 -1.87
N ASN A 80 -24.93 4.61 -1.32
CA ASN A 80 -26.20 5.36 -1.25
C ASN A 80 -26.71 5.84 -2.63
N LEU A 81 -25.83 5.94 -3.62
CA LEU A 81 -26.23 6.26 -5.00
C LEU A 81 -26.74 5.03 -5.77
N ASP A 82 -26.54 3.84 -5.23
CA ASP A 82 -26.96 2.58 -5.86
C ASP A 82 -28.25 2.04 -5.19
N PRO A 83 -29.40 2.00 -5.93
CA PRO A 83 -30.64 1.51 -5.37
C PRO A 83 -30.67 -0.01 -5.11
N GLU A 84 -29.68 -0.75 -5.60
CA GLU A 84 -29.61 -2.22 -5.44
C GLU A 84 -28.95 -2.64 -4.12
N VAL A 85 -28.33 -1.70 -3.38
CA VAL A 85 -27.65 -1.99 -2.10
C VAL A 85 -28.13 -1.11 -0.97
N ASP A 86 -28.12 -1.64 0.26
CA ASP A 86 -28.35 -0.94 1.53
C ASP A 86 -27.26 -1.38 2.51
N PHE A 87 -26.08 -0.74 2.42
CA PHE A 87 -24.95 -1.05 3.29
C PHE A 87 -24.98 -0.18 4.53
N LYS A 88 -25.08 -0.82 5.69
CA LYS A 88 -24.87 -0.17 6.99
C LYS A 88 -23.39 -0.31 7.36
N VAL A 89 -22.68 0.80 7.38
CA VAL A 89 -21.23 0.82 7.69
C VAL A 89 -21.01 1.29 9.11
N ASP A 90 -20.37 0.45 9.93
CA ASP A 90 -19.85 0.83 11.26
C ASP A 90 -18.37 1.16 11.12
N PHE A 91 -18.03 2.43 11.27
CA PHE A 91 -16.67 2.93 11.12
C PHE A 91 -16.00 3.09 12.48
N LYS A 92 -14.98 2.25 12.73
CA LYS A 92 -14.15 2.29 13.94
C LYS A 92 -12.78 2.86 13.63
N VAL A 93 -12.32 3.77 14.46
CA VAL A 93 -11.02 4.43 14.33
C VAL A 93 -10.16 4.10 15.53
N GLY A 94 -8.97 3.53 15.26
CA GLY A 94 -7.96 3.20 16.27
C GLY A 94 -6.95 4.34 16.48
N GLN A 95 -5.92 4.02 17.26
CA GLN A 95 -4.80 4.93 17.59
C GLN A 95 -3.46 4.31 17.20
N SER A 96 -3.37 3.74 16.00
CA SER A 96 -2.19 3.05 15.45
C SER A 96 -1.72 1.88 16.32
N SER A 97 -2.66 1.19 16.98
CA SER A 97 -2.40 0.07 17.87
C SER A 97 -2.79 -1.28 17.24
N ALA A 98 -1.86 -2.23 17.24
CA ALA A 98 -2.11 -3.61 16.82
C ALA A 98 -3.23 -4.28 17.63
N ASP A 99 -3.26 -4.03 18.96
CA ASP A 99 -4.27 -4.57 19.86
C ASP A 99 -5.66 -4.00 19.58
N GLU A 100 -5.75 -2.73 19.16
CA GLU A 100 -7.03 -2.12 18.79
C GLU A 100 -7.57 -2.67 17.48
N GLN A 101 -6.69 -2.89 16.48
CA GLN A 101 -7.08 -3.56 15.24
C GLN A 101 -7.65 -4.94 15.52
N LEU A 102 -6.96 -5.73 16.36
CA LEU A 102 -7.40 -7.08 16.69
C LEU A 102 -8.75 -7.07 17.42
N ARG A 103 -8.91 -6.18 18.42
CA ARG A 103 -10.19 -6.02 19.14
C ARG A 103 -11.33 -5.60 18.20
N ALA A 104 -11.08 -4.67 17.27
CA ALA A 104 -12.10 -4.24 16.31
C ALA A 104 -12.57 -5.40 15.42
N VAL A 105 -11.65 -6.24 14.96
CA VAL A 105 -11.98 -7.44 14.17
C VAL A 105 -12.76 -8.46 15.02
N GLU A 106 -12.37 -8.70 16.26
CA GLU A 106 -13.10 -9.58 17.18
C GLU A 106 -14.51 -9.06 17.49
N ASP A 107 -14.68 -7.75 17.61
CA ASP A 107 -15.99 -7.11 17.78
C ASP A 107 -16.87 -7.31 16.55
N PHE A 108 -16.32 -7.14 15.33
CA PHE A 108 -17.05 -7.39 14.07
C PHE A 108 -17.49 -8.85 13.98
N ILE A 109 -16.65 -9.80 14.37
CA ILE A 109 -16.97 -11.22 14.42
C ILE A 109 -18.08 -11.50 15.45
N THR A 110 -17.93 -11.00 16.66
CA THR A 110 -18.87 -11.28 17.76
C THR A 110 -20.24 -10.66 17.50
N THR A 111 -20.26 -9.48 16.87
CA THR A 111 -21.52 -8.79 16.51
C THR A 111 -22.18 -9.43 15.30
N GLY A 112 -21.44 -10.19 14.47
CA GLY A 112 -21.98 -10.89 13.32
C GLY A 112 -22.17 -9.99 12.10
N TYR A 113 -21.14 -9.18 11.78
CA TYR A 113 -21.14 -8.37 10.55
C TYR A 113 -21.07 -9.27 9.32
N ASP A 114 -21.64 -8.82 8.20
CA ASP A 114 -21.65 -9.55 6.93
C ASP A 114 -20.28 -9.53 6.22
N ALA A 115 -19.51 -8.48 6.43
CA ALA A 115 -18.13 -8.32 5.95
C ALA A 115 -17.34 -7.35 6.82
N MET A 116 -16.01 -7.41 6.71
CA MET A 116 -15.13 -6.41 7.32
C MET A 116 -14.11 -5.87 6.32
N ALA A 117 -13.87 -4.56 6.37
CA ALA A 117 -12.79 -3.90 5.67
C ALA A 117 -11.83 -3.26 6.68
N VAL A 118 -10.53 -3.49 6.50
CA VAL A 118 -9.54 -3.13 7.53
C VAL A 118 -8.38 -2.41 6.89
N ILE A 119 -8.17 -1.16 7.30
CA ILE A 119 -6.94 -0.43 7.05
C ILE A 119 -5.93 -0.90 8.09
N GLN A 120 -4.94 -1.65 7.63
CA GLN A 120 -4.09 -2.48 8.47
C GLN A 120 -2.99 -1.70 9.18
N ASN A 121 -2.63 -2.15 10.39
CA ASN A 121 -1.51 -1.59 11.16
C ASN A 121 -0.16 -2.20 10.74
N ASN A 122 -0.02 -3.52 10.83
CA ASN A 122 1.20 -4.24 10.44
C ASN A 122 0.89 -5.66 9.93
N PRO A 123 1.82 -6.30 9.17
CA PRO A 123 1.57 -7.59 8.53
C PRO A 123 1.23 -8.74 9.49
N ASN A 124 1.85 -8.80 10.69
CA ASN A 124 1.62 -9.91 11.62
C ASN A 124 0.22 -9.83 12.24
N THR A 125 -0.17 -8.66 12.73
CA THR A 125 -1.53 -8.43 13.25
C THR A 125 -2.58 -8.66 12.18
N THR A 126 -2.32 -8.21 10.96
CA THR A 126 -3.21 -8.41 9.82
C THR A 126 -3.38 -9.90 9.50
N SER A 127 -2.30 -10.69 9.52
CA SER A 127 -2.35 -12.14 9.35
C SER A 127 -3.24 -12.82 10.40
N GLU A 128 -3.15 -12.41 11.66
CA GLU A 128 -4.02 -12.90 12.73
C GLU A 128 -5.48 -12.51 12.50
N CYS A 129 -5.74 -11.26 12.12
CA CYS A 129 -7.07 -10.77 11.81
C CYS A 129 -7.73 -11.56 10.67
N ILE A 130 -6.99 -11.81 9.58
CA ILE A 130 -7.46 -12.63 8.45
C ILE A 130 -7.80 -14.05 8.94
N SER A 131 -6.92 -14.67 9.73
CA SER A 131 -7.16 -16.03 10.26
C SER A 131 -8.44 -16.11 11.08
N LYS A 132 -8.71 -15.10 11.93
CA LYS A 132 -9.95 -15.02 12.73
C LYS A 132 -11.19 -14.79 11.85
N ALA A 133 -11.10 -13.92 10.85
CA ALA A 133 -12.18 -13.65 9.90
C ALA A 133 -12.55 -14.91 9.12
N VAL A 134 -11.56 -15.61 8.55
CA VAL A 134 -11.75 -16.87 7.82
C VAL A 134 -12.38 -17.94 8.71
N ALA A 135 -11.88 -18.11 9.95
CA ALA A 135 -12.43 -19.06 10.90
C ALA A 135 -13.89 -18.78 11.28
N SER A 136 -14.32 -17.51 11.24
CA SER A 136 -15.70 -17.09 11.50
C SER A 136 -16.61 -17.11 10.25
N GLY A 137 -16.03 -17.29 9.06
CA GLY A 137 -16.76 -17.23 7.78
C GLY A 137 -17.11 -15.81 7.33
N ILE A 138 -16.52 -14.77 7.94
CA ILE A 138 -16.73 -13.37 7.55
C ILE A 138 -15.63 -12.95 6.58
N PRO A 139 -15.96 -12.44 5.36
CA PRO A 139 -14.97 -12.00 4.39
C PRO A 139 -14.18 -10.78 4.88
N TYR A 140 -12.86 -10.85 4.70
CA TYR A 140 -11.92 -9.80 5.07
C TYR A 140 -11.44 -9.06 3.81
N PHE A 141 -11.58 -7.74 3.81
CA PHE A 141 -11.10 -6.84 2.75
C PHE A 141 -9.95 -5.99 3.30
N GLY A 142 -8.73 -6.18 2.77
CA GLY A 142 -7.57 -5.38 3.14
C GLY A 142 -7.55 -4.05 2.41
N MET A 143 -7.24 -2.95 3.12
CA MET A 143 -7.31 -1.60 2.56
C MET A 143 -6.01 -0.84 2.75
N THR A 144 -5.71 0.03 1.80
CA THR A 144 -4.72 1.13 1.82
C THR A 144 -3.25 0.71 1.88
N HIS A 145 -2.87 -0.24 2.72
CA HIS A 145 -1.47 -0.66 2.87
C HIS A 145 -1.13 -1.92 2.09
N ASP A 146 0.14 -2.08 1.71
CA ASP A 146 0.62 -3.23 0.95
C ASP A 146 0.37 -4.55 1.70
N PHE A 147 -0.27 -5.45 1.00
CA PHE A 147 -0.67 -6.78 1.48
C PHE A 147 0.36 -7.87 1.15
N SER A 148 1.35 -7.59 0.30
CA SER A 148 2.31 -8.58 -0.21
C SER A 148 3.16 -9.22 0.88
N SER A 149 3.37 -8.52 2.00
CA SER A 149 4.12 -9.00 3.15
C SER A 149 3.29 -9.76 4.19
N VAL A 150 1.97 -9.86 4.01
CA VAL A 150 1.08 -10.58 4.93
C VAL A 150 1.11 -12.07 4.61
N PRO A 151 1.49 -12.96 5.56
CA PRO A 151 1.74 -14.38 5.28
C PRO A 151 0.57 -15.14 4.65
N ASN A 152 -0.65 -14.83 5.08
CA ASN A 152 -1.90 -15.45 4.61
C ASN A 152 -2.80 -14.48 3.83
N ALA A 153 -2.20 -13.54 3.13
CA ALA A 153 -2.91 -12.53 2.34
C ALA A 153 -3.91 -13.13 1.34
N HIS A 154 -3.58 -14.31 0.78
CA HIS A 154 -4.46 -15.02 -0.17
C HIS A 154 -5.78 -15.53 0.42
N ASP A 155 -5.90 -15.57 1.74
CA ASP A 155 -7.13 -15.98 2.43
C ASP A 155 -8.12 -14.80 2.58
N ALA A 156 -7.68 -13.57 2.33
CA ALA A 156 -8.55 -12.40 2.29
C ALA A 156 -9.46 -12.42 1.05
N ALA A 157 -10.67 -11.90 1.18
CA ALA A 157 -11.62 -11.78 0.08
C ALA A 157 -11.12 -10.80 -1.00
N ALA A 158 -10.45 -9.73 -0.59
CA ALA A 158 -9.82 -8.77 -1.50
C ALA A 158 -8.75 -7.92 -0.78
N SER A 159 -7.93 -7.24 -1.57
CA SER A 159 -7.09 -6.14 -1.09
C SER A 159 -7.03 -5.01 -2.11
N ILE A 160 -7.14 -3.79 -1.61
CA ILE A 160 -7.01 -2.55 -2.38
C ILE A 160 -5.93 -1.71 -1.72
N CYS A 161 -4.85 -1.43 -2.44
CA CYS A 161 -3.84 -0.48 -1.99
C CYS A 161 -3.19 0.19 -3.19
N TYR A 162 -2.77 1.43 -3.04
CA TYR A 162 -1.98 2.09 -4.08
C TYR A 162 -0.58 1.47 -4.21
N ASP A 163 -0.03 1.47 -5.43
CA ASP A 163 1.37 1.12 -5.67
C ASP A 163 2.28 2.27 -5.24
N PHE A 164 2.62 2.28 -3.94
CA PHE A 164 3.45 3.32 -3.35
C PHE A 164 4.88 3.34 -3.92
N VAL A 165 5.38 2.21 -4.42
CA VAL A 165 6.67 2.18 -5.14
C VAL A 165 6.54 2.96 -6.44
N GLN A 166 5.48 2.73 -7.21
CA GLN A 166 5.22 3.48 -8.44
C GLN A 166 5.00 4.97 -8.17
N GLY A 167 4.29 5.31 -7.08
CA GLY A 167 4.13 6.72 -6.66
C GLY A 167 5.47 7.40 -6.37
N GLY A 168 6.36 6.71 -5.67
CA GLY A 168 7.74 7.17 -5.45
C GLY A 168 8.55 7.28 -6.75
N ILE A 169 8.39 6.34 -7.70
CA ILE A 169 9.04 6.40 -9.02
C ILE A 169 8.64 7.68 -9.76
N PHE A 170 7.36 8.02 -9.80
CA PHE A 170 6.90 9.26 -10.46
C PHE A 170 7.58 10.50 -9.86
N ALA A 171 7.71 10.55 -8.54
CA ALA A 171 8.39 11.68 -7.87
C ALA A 171 9.89 11.71 -8.19
N GLY A 172 10.55 10.54 -8.16
CA GLY A 172 11.96 10.43 -8.47
C GLY A 172 12.30 10.75 -9.93
N GLU A 173 11.44 10.37 -10.88
CA GLU A 173 11.60 10.69 -12.30
C GLU A 173 11.48 12.20 -12.56
N ASP A 174 10.53 12.90 -11.92
CA ASP A 174 10.41 14.36 -12.02
C ASP A 174 11.62 15.05 -11.38
N ALA A 175 12.05 14.61 -10.19
CA ALA A 175 13.24 15.15 -9.53
C ALA A 175 14.50 14.97 -10.37
N LEU A 176 14.69 13.79 -10.95
CA LEU A 176 15.81 13.49 -11.85
C LEU A 176 15.81 14.36 -13.09
N ALA A 177 14.64 14.51 -13.74
CA ALA A 177 14.47 15.36 -14.92
C ALA A 177 14.81 16.84 -14.64
N ARG A 178 14.61 17.28 -13.41
CA ARG A 178 14.93 18.66 -12.95
C ARG A 178 16.32 18.77 -12.35
N GLY A 179 17.09 17.69 -12.31
CA GLY A 179 18.48 17.70 -11.93
C GLY A 179 18.75 17.77 -10.43
N VAL A 180 17.81 17.30 -9.60
CA VAL A 180 17.99 17.20 -8.14
C VAL A 180 19.12 16.24 -7.82
N LYS A 181 20.06 16.66 -6.99
CA LYS A 181 21.24 15.88 -6.55
C LYS A 181 21.35 15.75 -5.05
N LYS A 182 20.83 16.72 -4.30
CA LYS A 182 20.86 16.76 -2.83
C LYS A 182 19.43 16.80 -2.30
N LEU A 183 18.96 15.67 -1.79
CA LEU A 183 17.58 15.50 -1.42
C LEU A 183 17.40 15.46 0.11
N ILE A 184 16.42 16.21 0.61
CA ILE A 184 15.79 15.95 1.91
C ILE A 184 14.66 14.95 1.70
N MET A 185 14.71 13.81 2.42
CA MET A 185 13.63 12.81 2.45
C MET A 185 12.86 12.94 3.77
N ILE A 186 11.57 13.28 3.70
CA ILE A 186 10.68 13.29 4.88
C ILE A 186 9.63 12.20 4.70
N GLU A 187 9.86 11.07 5.36
CA GLU A 187 8.95 9.94 5.36
C GLU A 187 7.74 10.19 6.28
N GLY A 188 6.70 9.42 6.06
CA GLY A 188 5.63 9.26 7.02
C GLY A 188 6.13 8.64 8.33
N VAL A 189 5.52 7.55 8.79
CA VAL A 189 6.01 6.80 9.96
C VAL A 189 7.16 5.89 9.53
N LEU A 190 8.32 6.05 10.16
CA LEU A 190 9.50 5.22 9.88
C LEU A 190 9.17 3.73 10.13
N GLY A 191 9.53 2.90 9.15
CA GLY A 191 9.27 1.45 9.19
C GLY A 191 7.87 1.04 8.75
N GLN A 192 6.97 1.96 8.46
CA GLN A 192 5.68 1.65 7.85
C GLN A 192 5.85 1.34 6.36
N GLY A 193 5.13 0.31 5.88
CA GLY A 193 5.28 -0.20 4.52
C GLY A 193 5.08 0.85 3.43
N SER A 194 4.04 1.68 3.54
CA SER A 194 3.74 2.75 2.56
C SER A 194 4.83 3.82 2.51
N ALA A 195 5.40 4.22 3.67
CA ALA A 195 6.48 5.19 3.73
C ALA A 195 7.77 4.65 3.11
N GLY A 196 8.17 3.43 3.49
CA GLY A 196 9.35 2.77 2.91
C GLY A 196 9.22 2.51 1.41
N ALA A 197 8.02 2.14 0.94
CA ALA A 197 7.75 1.90 -0.47
C ALA A 197 7.88 3.17 -1.32
N GLN A 198 7.39 4.31 -0.83
CA GLN A 198 7.57 5.60 -1.52
C GLN A 198 9.04 5.99 -1.61
N SER A 199 9.82 5.85 -0.52
CA SER A 199 11.26 6.12 -0.52
C SER A 199 12.01 5.22 -1.47
N LEU A 200 11.70 3.91 -1.45
CA LEU A 200 12.27 2.94 -2.37
C LEU A 200 11.98 3.31 -3.83
N GLY A 201 10.73 3.66 -4.14
CA GLY A 201 10.33 4.06 -5.49
C GLY A 201 11.09 5.29 -5.98
N PHE A 202 11.25 6.30 -5.13
CA PHE A 202 12.02 7.50 -5.46
C PHE A 202 13.47 7.16 -5.83
N LEU A 203 14.14 6.34 -5.02
CA LEU A 203 15.52 5.91 -5.27
C LEU A 203 15.61 5.02 -6.52
N LYS A 204 14.62 4.15 -6.75
CA LYS A 204 14.56 3.31 -7.97
C LYS A 204 14.47 4.13 -9.26
N ALA A 205 13.85 5.28 -9.25
CA ALA A 205 13.83 6.14 -10.43
C ALA A 205 15.25 6.55 -10.88
N TYR A 206 16.12 6.88 -9.94
CA TYR A 206 17.52 7.17 -10.22
C TYR A 206 18.30 5.92 -10.63
N GLU A 207 18.16 4.82 -9.91
CA GLU A 207 18.81 3.55 -10.22
C GLU A 207 18.42 3.03 -11.61
N ASN A 208 17.11 3.06 -11.97
CA ASN A 208 16.60 2.65 -13.28
C ASN A 208 17.14 3.52 -14.42
N ALA A 209 17.45 4.78 -14.13
CA ALA A 209 18.11 5.69 -15.09
C ALA A 209 19.64 5.51 -15.13
N GLY A 210 20.18 4.51 -14.44
CA GLY A 210 21.61 4.22 -14.38
C GLY A 210 22.41 5.21 -13.54
N LYS A 211 21.76 5.96 -12.63
CA LYS A 211 22.42 6.90 -11.74
C LYS A 211 22.97 6.19 -10.51
N SER A 212 24.20 6.55 -10.13
CA SER A 212 24.84 5.98 -8.94
C SER A 212 24.18 6.50 -7.66
N LEU A 213 23.89 5.58 -6.74
CA LEU A 213 23.47 5.84 -5.37
C LEU A 213 24.62 5.66 -4.35
N GLY A 214 25.89 5.73 -4.83
CA GLY A 214 27.08 5.63 -3.95
C GLY A 214 27.48 4.18 -3.68
N GLY A 215 27.40 3.30 -4.69
CA GLY A 215 27.82 1.90 -4.60
C GLY A 215 26.85 0.98 -3.88
N VAL A 216 25.63 1.45 -3.58
CA VAL A 216 24.52 0.68 -2.98
C VAL A 216 23.34 0.66 -3.91
N THR A 217 22.46 -0.34 -3.76
CA THR A 217 21.18 -0.41 -4.48
C THR A 217 20.13 0.51 -3.84
N ALA A 218 19.05 0.78 -4.58
CA ALA A 218 17.91 1.53 -4.06
C ALA A 218 17.29 0.84 -2.83
N GLU A 219 17.20 -0.50 -2.83
CA GLU A 219 16.70 -1.31 -1.72
C GLU A 219 17.60 -1.19 -0.47
N GLU A 220 18.92 -1.27 -0.67
CA GLU A 220 19.88 -1.14 0.43
C GLU A 220 19.83 0.28 1.03
N LEU A 221 19.80 1.31 0.17
CA LEU A 221 19.74 2.69 0.65
C LEU A 221 18.40 2.99 1.35
N ALA A 222 17.27 2.54 0.81
CA ALA A 222 15.96 2.70 1.45
C ALA A 222 15.88 1.99 2.81
N LYS A 223 16.56 0.85 2.96
CA LYS A 223 16.63 0.09 4.22
C LYS A 223 17.57 0.70 5.24
N LEU A 224 18.77 1.08 4.82
CA LEU A 224 19.85 1.57 5.71
C LEU A 224 19.75 3.07 5.98
N LYS A 225 19.14 3.82 5.05
CA LYS A 225 18.97 5.28 5.15
C LYS A 225 20.31 6.00 5.43
N SER A 226 20.37 6.81 6.45
CA SER A 226 21.58 7.52 6.87
C SER A 226 22.72 6.61 7.38
N GLU A 227 22.46 5.33 7.61
CA GLU A 227 23.48 4.35 8.01
C GLU A 227 24.18 3.70 6.80
N ALA A 228 23.71 3.96 5.58
CA ALA A 228 24.34 3.46 4.37
C ALA A 228 25.77 3.99 4.20
N LYS A 229 26.70 3.08 3.88
CA LYS A 229 28.11 3.44 3.61
C LYS A 229 28.27 3.69 2.12
N LEU A 230 28.21 4.96 1.75
CA LEU A 230 28.36 5.39 0.37
C LEU A 230 29.85 5.51 0.00
N ASP A 231 30.15 5.24 -1.26
CA ASP A 231 31.54 5.24 -1.80
C ASP A 231 31.98 6.60 -2.38
N GLY A 232 31.10 7.61 -2.34
CA GLY A 232 31.36 8.96 -2.84
C GLY A 232 31.10 9.16 -4.33
N THR A 233 30.50 8.15 -5.01
CA THR A 233 30.15 8.24 -6.44
C THR A 233 28.71 8.62 -6.70
N GLN A 234 27.90 8.88 -5.66
CA GLN A 234 26.47 9.14 -5.77
C GLN A 234 26.17 10.37 -6.65
N GLU A 235 25.23 10.18 -7.57
CA GLU A 235 24.65 11.26 -8.39
C GLU A 235 23.38 11.82 -7.75
N LEU A 236 22.77 11.08 -6.81
CA LEU A 236 21.79 11.54 -5.84
C LEU A 236 22.30 11.26 -4.43
N GLU A 237 22.35 12.29 -3.61
CA GLU A 237 22.65 12.19 -2.19
C GLU A 237 21.41 12.55 -1.38
N VAL A 238 20.94 11.63 -0.53
CA VAL A 238 19.92 11.96 0.47
C VAL A 238 20.64 12.59 1.66
N VAL A 239 20.76 13.92 1.64
CA VAL A 239 21.52 14.71 2.61
C VAL A 239 20.87 14.82 3.98
N PHE A 240 19.56 14.53 4.05
CA PHE A 240 18.82 14.45 5.30
C PHE A 240 17.68 13.45 5.16
N TRP A 241 17.49 12.62 6.19
CA TRP A 241 16.42 11.64 6.24
C TRP A 241 15.69 11.74 7.57
N GLY A 242 14.40 12.04 7.55
CA GLY A 242 13.60 12.22 8.75
C GLY A 242 12.16 11.73 8.59
N SER A 243 11.40 11.81 9.68
CA SER A 243 9.98 11.44 9.71
C SER A 243 9.11 12.66 10.02
N GLY A 244 7.99 12.78 9.31
CA GLY A 244 6.93 13.73 9.60
C GLY A 244 5.68 13.06 10.20
N ASN A 245 5.72 11.73 10.46
CA ASN A 245 4.64 10.96 11.08
C ASN A 245 3.25 11.20 10.45
N TRP A 246 3.21 11.55 9.15
CA TRP A 246 2.03 11.93 8.35
C TRP A 246 1.39 13.27 8.74
N PHE A 247 1.94 14.04 9.70
CA PHE A 247 1.35 15.28 10.21
C PHE A 247 2.20 16.51 9.89
N ALA A 248 1.51 17.65 9.66
CA ALA A 248 2.14 18.91 9.30
C ALA A 248 3.14 19.42 10.35
N GLU A 249 2.76 19.39 11.65
CA GLU A 249 3.59 19.88 12.76
C GLU A 249 4.90 19.10 12.88
N ALA A 250 4.83 17.77 12.80
CA ALA A 250 6.03 16.94 12.88
C ALA A 250 6.95 17.14 11.66
N ALA A 251 6.37 17.27 10.46
CA ALA A 251 7.14 17.54 9.24
C ALA A 251 7.75 18.94 9.24
N GLN A 252 7.04 19.97 9.77
CA GLN A 252 7.60 21.29 9.94
C GLN A 252 8.85 21.25 10.81
N LYS A 253 8.76 20.58 11.97
CA LYS A 253 9.93 20.42 12.85
C LYS A 253 11.07 19.70 12.14
N THR A 254 10.79 18.59 11.46
CA THR A 254 11.81 17.81 10.72
C THR A 254 12.48 18.63 9.63
N MET A 255 11.71 19.45 8.89
CA MET A 255 12.24 20.34 7.87
C MET A 255 13.08 21.46 8.46
N GLN A 256 12.67 22.03 9.61
CA GLN A 256 13.48 23.03 10.36
C GLN A 256 14.80 22.46 10.81
N ASP A 257 14.83 21.21 11.32
CA ASP A 257 16.05 20.50 11.71
C ASP A 257 16.96 20.28 10.48
N ALA A 258 16.40 19.90 9.33
CA ALA A 258 17.14 19.77 8.07
C ALA A 258 17.74 21.10 7.62
N ILE A 259 16.95 22.17 7.55
CA ILE A 259 17.43 23.52 7.15
C ILE A 259 18.53 24.01 8.10
N THR A 260 18.36 23.79 9.41
CA THR A 260 19.35 24.19 10.41
C THR A 260 20.68 23.48 10.23
N SER A 261 20.64 22.17 9.90
CA SER A 261 21.86 21.35 9.76
C SER A 261 22.58 21.57 8.42
N LEU A 262 21.83 21.81 7.34
CA LEU A 262 22.36 21.85 5.98
C LEU A 262 22.61 23.29 5.48
N GLY A 263 21.86 24.26 5.98
CA GLY A 263 21.78 25.61 5.41
C GLY A 263 21.04 25.62 4.08
N LYS A 264 20.78 26.81 3.57
CA LYS A 264 19.97 27.02 2.35
C LYS A 264 20.56 26.40 1.05
N ASP A 265 21.89 26.28 0.98
CA ASP A 265 22.60 25.76 -0.19
C ASP A 265 22.97 24.28 -0.02
N GLY A 266 22.56 23.65 1.09
CA GLY A 266 22.90 22.26 1.42
C GLY A 266 21.97 21.23 0.77
N PHE A 267 20.88 21.64 0.11
CA PHE A 267 19.93 20.77 -0.57
C PHE A 267 19.33 21.44 -1.81
N ASP A 268 18.92 20.63 -2.77
CA ASP A 268 18.30 21.07 -4.03
C ASP A 268 16.78 20.88 -4.00
N GLY A 269 16.28 19.98 -3.12
CA GLY A 269 14.88 19.68 -3.03
C GLY A 269 14.51 18.81 -1.84
N ALA A 270 13.20 18.59 -1.68
CA ALA A 270 12.63 17.70 -0.68
C ALA A 270 11.52 16.84 -1.27
N TYR A 271 11.57 15.53 -0.97
CA TYR A 271 10.45 14.62 -1.15
C TYR A 271 9.75 14.43 0.19
N VAL A 272 8.50 14.87 0.25
CA VAL A 272 7.67 14.88 1.46
C VAL A 272 6.42 14.06 1.18
N GLN A 273 6.28 12.89 1.80
CA GLN A 273 5.46 11.78 1.34
C GLN A 273 3.93 11.97 1.42
N ASN A 274 3.43 13.07 1.99
CA ASN A 274 2.02 13.44 1.85
C ASN A 274 1.80 14.96 1.91
N ASN A 275 0.61 15.41 1.52
CA ASN A 275 0.29 16.84 1.47
C ASN A 275 0.21 17.51 2.84
N PRO A 276 -0.33 16.91 3.91
CA PRO A 276 -0.25 17.52 5.24
C PRO A 276 1.20 17.78 5.68
N MET A 277 2.11 16.84 5.48
CA MET A 277 3.53 17.05 5.78
C MET A 277 4.18 18.10 4.87
N MET A 278 3.78 18.16 3.58
CA MET A 278 4.26 19.20 2.66
C MET A 278 3.83 20.61 3.13
N GLU A 279 2.64 20.75 3.69
CA GLU A 279 2.22 22.01 4.31
C GLU A 279 3.18 22.45 5.42
N GLY A 280 3.57 21.53 6.29
CA GLY A 280 4.56 21.76 7.33
C GLY A 280 5.94 22.11 6.76
N ALA A 281 6.40 21.41 5.72
CA ALA A 281 7.69 21.69 5.09
C ALA A 281 7.73 23.08 4.42
N ILE A 282 6.64 23.49 3.76
CA ILE A 282 6.50 24.83 3.19
C ILE A 282 6.52 25.91 4.29
N ALA A 283 5.84 25.65 5.42
CA ALA A 283 5.86 26.57 6.57
C ALA A 283 7.28 26.72 7.14
N ALA A 284 8.03 25.62 7.29
CA ALA A 284 9.42 25.64 7.78
C ALA A 284 10.36 26.45 6.85
N LEU A 285 10.21 26.31 5.53
CA LEU A 285 10.96 27.12 4.56
C LEU A 285 10.64 28.61 4.75
N GLY A 286 9.34 28.97 4.86
CA GLY A 286 8.93 30.35 5.10
C GLY A 286 9.46 30.94 6.40
N ASP A 287 9.42 30.17 7.50
CA ASP A 287 9.97 30.57 8.80
C ASP A 287 11.48 30.84 8.73
N ALA A 288 12.19 30.11 7.87
CA ALA A 288 13.63 30.32 7.61
C ALA A 288 13.92 31.46 6.61
N GLY A 289 12.88 32.15 6.10
CA GLY A 289 13.01 33.19 5.07
C GLY A 289 13.39 32.66 3.70
N LEU A 290 13.11 31.37 3.41
CA LEU A 290 13.37 30.71 2.14
C LEU A 290 12.08 30.61 1.31
N SER A 291 12.19 30.77 -0.01
CA SER A 291 11.08 30.53 -0.91
C SER A 291 10.99 29.06 -1.29
N SER A 292 9.82 28.45 -1.13
CA SER A 292 9.59 27.06 -1.55
C SER A 292 9.81 26.86 -3.06
N SER A 293 9.61 27.89 -3.87
CA SER A 293 9.85 27.88 -5.32
C SER A 293 11.33 27.82 -5.73
N ASP A 294 12.25 28.03 -4.80
CA ASP A 294 13.70 27.93 -5.06
C ASP A 294 14.20 26.48 -5.01
N TYR A 295 13.37 25.55 -4.58
CA TYR A 295 13.69 24.13 -4.39
C TYR A 295 12.73 23.24 -5.15
N TRP A 296 13.19 22.05 -5.54
CA TRP A 296 12.29 21.01 -5.99
C TRP A 296 11.51 20.47 -4.78
N LEU A 297 10.19 20.55 -4.82
CA LEU A 297 9.31 20.00 -3.78
C LEU A 297 8.32 19.02 -4.41
N GLY A 298 8.46 17.74 -4.05
CA GLY A 298 7.60 16.66 -4.52
C GLY A 298 6.81 16.02 -3.38
N SER A 299 5.57 15.61 -3.65
CA SER A 299 4.67 15.01 -2.67
C SER A 299 3.78 13.94 -3.28
N MET A 300 2.88 13.40 -2.44
CA MET A 300 1.83 12.45 -2.80
C MET A 300 0.55 12.77 -2.00
N ASN A 301 -0.59 12.28 -2.40
CA ASN A 301 -1.99 12.39 -2.07
C ASN A 301 -2.80 13.14 -3.14
N GLY A 302 -2.28 14.22 -3.73
CA GLY A 302 -2.97 14.97 -4.77
C GLY A 302 -4.21 15.71 -4.29
N ARG A 303 -4.18 16.25 -3.05
CA ARG A 303 -5.28 17.07 -2.50
C ARG A 303 -5.44 18.33 -3.32
N GLU A 304 -6.64 18.90 -3.36
CA GLU A 304 -6.98 20.10 -4.16
C GLU A 304 -6.10 21.30 -3.80
N ILE A 305 -5.63 21.38 -2.55
CA ILE A 305 -4.67 22.42 -2.15
C ILE A 305 -3.32 22.24 -2.86
N SER A 306 -2.87 21.00 -3.10
CA SER A 306 -1.61 20.77 -3.79
C SER A 306 -1.71 21.07 -5.29
N TRP A 307 -2.91 20.89 -5.92
CA TRP A 307 -3.12 21.34 -7.30
C TRP A 307 -2.80 22.84 -7.43
N LYS A 308 -3.27 23.64 -6.45
CA LYS A 308 -3.04 25.06 -6.37
C LYS A 308 -1.57 25.41 -6.14
N TRP A 309 -0.90 24.66 -5.24
CA TRP A 309 0.53 24.87 -4.99
C TRP A 309 1.37 24.61 -6.24
N VAL A 310 1.05 23.56 -6.99
CA VAL A 310 1.74 23.24 -8.24
C VAL A 310 1.43 24.28 -9.32
N GLN A 311 0.18 24.71 -9.47
CA GLN A 311 -0.20 25.77 -10.41
C GLN A 311 0.48 27.12 -10.11
N GLU A 312 0.71 27.43 -8.85
CA GLU A 312 1.39 28.64 -8.38
C GLU A 312 2.93 28.49 -8.37
N GLY A 313 3.46 27.32 -8.68
CA GLY A 313 4.89 27.02 -8.59
C GLY A 313 5.44 26.99 -7.17
N LYS A 314 4.58 26.86 -6.17
CA LYS A 314 4.94 26.76 -4.75
C LYS A 314 5.50 25.38 -4.40
N THR A 315 5.01 24.34 -5.06
CA THR A 315 5.60 23.00 -5.10
C THR A 315 5.78 22.59 -6.57
N THR A 316 6.64 21.62 -6.83
CA THR A 316 7.03 21.26 -8.20
C THR A 316 6.12 20.17 -8.76
N MET A 317 5.80 19.16 -7.97
CA MET A 317 5.00 18.03 -8.43
C MET A 317 4.25 17.36 -7.28
N ASP A 318 3.22 16.60 -7.64
CA ASP A 318 2.49 15.73 -6.73
C ASP A 318 1.88 14.54 -7.51
N VAL A 319 1.41 13.55 -6.78
CA VAL A 319 0.73 12.38 -7.35
C VAL A 319 -0.69 12.33 -6.82
N ASN A 320 -1.69 12.40 -7.72
CA ASN A 320 -3.09 12.26 -7.33
C ASN A 320 -3.38 10.81 -6.93
N GLN A 321 -3.58 10.62 -5.63
CA GLN A 321 -3.87 9.36 -4.94
C GLN A 321 -5.08 9.60 -4.03
N ALA A 322 -6.28 9.36 -4.55
CA ALA A 322 -7.52 9.70 -3.85
C ALA A 322 -8.04 8.56 -2.97
N GLY A 323 -8.15 8.76 -1.65
CA GLY A 323 -8.78 7.79 -0.74
C GLY A 323 -10.24 7.50 -1.11
N ALA A 324 -10.93 8.48 -1.71
CA ALA A 324 -12.28 8.30 -2.23
C ALA A 324 -12.38 7.20 -3.30
N LEU A 325 -11.34 7.04 -4.15
CA LEU A 325 -11.31 5.98 -5.16
C LEU A 325 -11.20 4.60 -4.51
N GLU A 326 -10.36 4.43 -3.48
CA GLU A 326 -10.31 3.17 -2.71
C GLU A 326 -11.66 2.84 -2.08
N GLY A 327 -12.34 3.83 -1.50
CA GLY A 327 -13.68 3.65 -0.91
C GLY A 327 -14.72 3.22 -1.94
N CYS A 328 -14.72 3.85 -3.12
CA CYS A 328 -15.61 3.45 -4.21
C CYS A 328 -15.31 2.04 -4.73
N MET A 329 -14.04 1.66 -4.86
CA MET A 329 -13.64 0.30 -5.25
C MET A 329 -14.07 -0.72 -4.20
N LEU A 330 -13.91 -0.41 -2.92
CA LEU A 330 -14.41 -1.28 -1.83
C LEU A 330 -15.92 -1.52 -1.95
N TYR A 331 -16.70 -0.45 -2.17
CA TYR A 331 -18.14 -0.59 -2.41
C TYR A 331 -18.43 -1.55 -3.55
N GLN A 332 -17.75 -1.41 -4.70
CA GLN A 332 -17.99 -2.28 -5.86
C GLN A 332 -17.59 -3.74 -5.61
N MET A 333 -16.46 -3.96 -4.92
CA MET A 333 -16.04 -5.30 -4.55
C MET A 333 -17.00 -5.97 -3.58
N LEU A 334 -17.53 -5.25 -2.59
CA LEU A 334 -18.55 -5.74 -1.67
C LEU A 334 -19.85 -6.07 -2.40
N LYS A 335 -20.31 -5.18 -3.32
CA LYS A 335 -21.50 -5.45 -4.15
C LYS A 335 -21.33 -6.73 -4.95
N ALA A 336 -20.24 -6.87 -5.70
CA ALA A 336 -19.94 -8.05 -6.50
C ALA A 336 -19.83 -9.32 -5.63
N TYR A 337 -19.14 -9.23 -4.48
CA TYR A 337 -19.01 -10.34 -3.53
C TYR A 337 -20.38 -10.86 -3.07
N PHE A 338 -21.29 -9.97 -2.62
CA PHE A 338 -22.60 -10.36 -2.13
C PHE A 338 -23.56 -10.79 -3.23
N ALA A 339 -23.37 -10.33 -4.46
CA ALA A 339 -24.11 -10.80 -5.62
C ALA A 339 -23.60 -12.17 -6.14
N GLY A 340 -22.47 -12.67 -5.60
CA GLY A 340 -21.84 -13.90 -6.11
C GLY A 340 -21.22 -13.73 -7.50
N GLU A 341 -20.93 -12.50 -7.90
CA GLU A 341 -20.32 -12.17 -9.17
C GLU A 341 -18.78 -12.33 -9.09
N SER A 342 -18.14 -12.58 -10.24
CA SER A 342 -16.69 -12.58 -10.31
C SER A 342 -16.16 -11.15 -10.29
N TYR A 343 -15.10 -10.89 -9.52
CA TYR A 343 -14.43 -9.60 -9.46
C TYR A 343 -12.91 -9.78 -9.30
N ARG A 344 -12.16 -8.76 -9.65
CA ARG A 344 -10.72 -8.73 -9.42
C ARG A 344 -10.45 -8.42 -7.95
N GLN A 345 -9.76 -9.33 -7.26
CA GLN A 345 -9.66 -9.33 -5.80
C GLN A 345 -8.53 -8.46 -5.25
N TYR A 346 -7.42 -8.31 -6.00
CA TYR A 346 -6.20 -7.67 -5.50
C TYR A 346 -5.78 -6.59 -6.48
N LEU A 347 -6.08 -5.34 -6.14
CA LEU A 347 -5.96 -4.23 -7.08
C LEU A 347 -5.18 -3.04 -6.53
N HIS A 348 -4.37 -2.46 -7.41
CA HIS A 348 -3.86 -1.10 -7.27
C HIS A 348 -4.78 -0.11 -8.00
N PRO A 349 -5.35 0.87 -7.28
CA PRO A 349 -5.96 2.03 -7.91
C PRO A 349 -4.94 2.75 -8.78
N TYR A 350 -5.39 3.38 -9.87
CA TYR A 350 -4.50 4.20 -10.66
C TYR A 350 -4.17 5.52 -9.98
N MET A 351 -2.98 6.03 -10.27
CA MET A 351 -2.49 7.34 -9.82
C MET A 351 -2.20 8.22 -11.02
N THR A 352 -2.32 9.53 -10.84
CA THR A 352 -1.98 10.49 -11.88
C THR A 352 -0.90 11.45 -11.35
N PRO A 353 0.37 11.33 -11.80
CA PRO A 353 1.40 12.31 -11.50
C PRO A 353 1.11 13.61 -12.23
N TYR A 354 1.32 14.73 -11.58
CA TYR A 354 1.23 16.06 -12.17
C TYR A 354 2.32 16.98 -11.60
N ASN A 355 2.73 17.94 -12.41
CA ASN A 355 3.77 18.88 -12.07
C ASN A 355 3.48 20.27 -12.68
N VAL A 356 4.35 21.22 -12.44
CA VAL A 356 4.22 22.61 -12.94
C VAL A 356 4.09 22.72 -14.46
N ASP A 357 4.54 21.71 -15.21
CA ASP A 357 4.51 21.73 -16.67
C ASP A 357 3.19 21.20 -17.25
N ASN A 358 2.47 20.32 -16.53
CA ASN A 358 1.29 19.63 -17.06
C ASN A 358 0.00 19.82 -16.26
N ILE A 359 0.06 20.43 -15.06
CA ILE A 359 -1.13 20.59 -14.19
C ILE A 359 -2.25 21.37 -14.89
N GLY A 360 -1.93 22.35 -15.74
CA GLY A 360 -2.91 23.14 -16.48
C GLY A 360 -3.85 22.28 -17.33
N ASP A 361 -3.33 21.23 -17.94
CA ASP A 361 -4.09 20.30 -18.79
C ASP A 361 -4.76 19.18 -17.97
N LEU A 362 -4.15 18.76 -16.86
CA LEU A 362 -4.59 17.59 -16.09
C LEU A 362 -5.62 17.92 -15.01
N VAL A 363 -5.64 19.13 -14.48
CA VAL A 363 -6.41 19.47 -13.26
C VAL A 363 -7.90 19.13 -13.37
N SER A 364 -8.50 19.26 -14.55
CA SER A 364 -9.92 18.93 -14.77
C SER A 364 -10.23 17.43 -14.72
N GLY A 365 -9.22 16.59 -14.84
CA GLY A 365 -9.34 15.13 -14.79
C GLY A 365 -8.78 14.49 -13.52
N LEU A 366 -8.26 15.29 -12.59
CA LEU A 366 -7.80 14.79 -11.30
C LEU A 366 -9.00 14.42 -10.40
N ILE A 367 -8.81 13.37 -9.63
CA ILE A 367 -9.84 12.91 -8.69
C ILE A 367 -9.81 13.79 -7.45
N PRO A 368 -10.97 14.35 -7.01
CA PRO A 368 -11.06 15.07 -5.74
C PRO A 368 -10.61 14.22 -4.55
N CYS A 369 -9.72 14.78 -3.72
CA CYS A 369 -9.08 14.06 -2.61
C CYS A 369 -9.51 14.55 -1.21
N THR A 370 -10.23 15.67 -1.12
CA THR A 370 -10.70 16.22 0.18
C THR A 370 -12.19 16.55 0.17
N GLU A 371 -12.80 16.57 -1.01
CA GLU A 371 -14.19 17.00 -1.20
C GLU A 371 -15.05 15.81 -1.67
N VAL A 372 -15.57 15.03 -0.72
CA VAL A 372 -16.36 13.83 -1.03
C VAL A 372 -17.54 14.10 -1.96
N ASN A 373 -18.23 15.24 -1.79
CA ASN A 373 -19.35 15.60 -2.66
C ASN A 373 -18.91 15.86 -4.11
N ALA A 374 -17.75 16.46 -4.31
CA ALA A 374 -17.16 16.65 -5.64
C ALA A 374 -16.78 15.31 -6.26
N PHE A 375 -16.24 14.37 -5.45
CA PHE A 375 -15.97 13.02 -5.88
C PHE A 375 -17.26 12.30 -6.31
N LEU A 376 -18.31 12.31 -5.48
CA LEU A 376 -19.57 11.63 -5.76
C LEU A 376 -20.31 12.24 -6.97
N ASP A 377 -20.22 13.55 -7.17
CA ASP A 377 -20.73 14.22 -8.37
C ASP A 377 -20.00 13.73 -9.62
N GLY A 378 -18.67 13.67 -9.58
CA GLY A 378 -17.84 13.12 -10.65
C GLY A 378 -18.10 11.64 -10.90
N PHE A 379 -18.24 10.83 -9.83
CA PHE A 379 -18.60 9.42 -9.91
C PHE A 379 -19.95 9.23 -10.65
N SER A 380 -20.99 9.94 -10.23
CA SER A 380 -22.33 9.85 -10.83
C SER A 380 -22.36 10.27 -12.31
N LYS A 381 -21.45 11.13 -12.74
CA LYS A 381 -21.30 11.61 -14.12
C LYS A 381 -20.33 10.79 -14.97
N GLY A 382 -19.65 9.79 -14.39
CA GLY A 382 -18.60 9.03 -15.07
C GLY A 382 -17.37 9.88 -15.44
N SER A 383 -17.04 10.89 -14.63
CA SER A 383 -15.93 11.82 -14.91
C SER A 383 -14.56 11.15 -14.77
N PHE A 384 -14.46 10.05 -14.03
CA PHE A 384 -13.25 9.26 -13.84
C PHE A 384 -13.56 7.76 -13.78
N VAL A 385 -12.54 6.95 -14.02
CA VAL A 385 -12.71 5.49 -14.02
C VAL A 385 -12.84 4.99 -12.58
N THR A 386 -13.90 4.23 -12.33
CA THR A 386 -14.16 3.59 -11.03
C THR A 386 -14.48 2.10 -11.15
N ASP A 387 -14.80 1.59 -12.35
CA ASP A 387 -15.07 0.17 -12.57
C ASP A 387 -13.82 -0.66 -12.25
N ILE A 388 -13.90 -1.50 -11.22
CA ILE A 388 -12.81 -2.37 -10.75
C ILE A 388 -12.29 -3.34 -11.83
N ASN A 389 -13.04 -3.58 -12.90
CA ASN A 389 -12.64 -4.41 -14.03
C ASN A 389 -11.90 -3.63 -15.13
N ASP A 390 -11.84 -2.29 -15.05
CA ASP A 390 -11.13 -1.48 -16.01
C ASP A 390 -9.61 -1.77 -15.97
N PRO A 391 -8.94 -1.93 -17.14
CA PRO A 391 -7.49 -2.19 -17.19
C PRO A 391 -6.61 -1.07 -16.66
N LYS A 392 -7.17 0.11 -16.36
CA LYS A 392 -6.47 1.19 -15.67
C LYS A 392 -6.04 0.81 -14.26
N PHE A 393 -6.84 -0.04 -13.59
CA PHE A 393 -6.45 -0.67 -12.33
C PHE A 393 -5.47 -1.80 -12.62
N LYS A 394 -4.45 -1.96 -11.78
CA LYS A 394 -3.42 -2.99 -11.92
C LYS A 394 -3.64 -4.09 -10.89
N ASP A 395 -3.34 -5.33 -11.28
CA ASP A 395 -3.31 -6.42 -10.31
C ASP A 395 -2.10 -6.25 -9.38
N ILE A 396 -2.29 -6.52 -8.08
CA ILE A 396 -1.18 -6.59 -7.14
C ILE A 396 -0.34 -7.82 -7.49
N ALA A 397 0.97 -7.62 -7.69
CA ALA A 397 1.88 -8.70 -8.06
C ALA A 397 1.93 -9.80 -6.99
N GLY A 398 1.95 -11.06 -7.41
CA GLY A 398 2.01 -12.22 -6.51
C GLY A 398 0.65 -12.77 -6.07
N PHE A 399 -0.47 -12.12 -6.43
CA PHE A 399 -1.83 -12.55 -6.08
C PHE A 399 -2.63 -13.06 -7.29
N LYS A 400 -2.02 -13.88 -8.12
CA LYS A 400 -2.70 -14.50 -9.27
C LYS A 400 -3.17 -15.91 -8.95
#